data_be84dfe1bb8f1ae09cc0c0c211f3b7fa
#
_entry.id   be84dfe1bb8f1ae09cc0c0c211f3b7fa
#
_cell.length_a   1.000
_cell.length_b   1.000
_cell.length_c   1.000
_cell.angle_alpha   90.00
_cell.angle_beta   90.00
_cell.angle_gamma   90.00
#
_symmetry.space_group_name_H-M   'P 1'
#
loop_
_entity.id
_entity.type
_entity.pdbx_description
1 polymer ?
#
loop_
_entity_poly.entity_id
_entity_poly.type
_entity_poly.pdbx_seq_one_letter_code
_entity_poly.pdbx_strand_id
1 'polypeptide(L)'
;MFIDTHTHLDGEEFAADRAEVMARAREAGVGKVFLPAIDIKSTEAILDVCRQYPGYAYPMVGLHPEEVRADWREVLVQMKQYLKPENHFIAIGEVGLDYYWSREFEQEQLDAFEEQVKWSVETRLPLMIHCRKGQNEMVQLLRRYKNDLPGGVFHCFTGNEHEAEELLQFDRFVLGIGGVLTFKKSHLPEVLPAVVPLDRIVIETDSPYMAPVPMRGQRNESAYVKFVLQRLAEAYGVSDDAVAEATNAAAKRIFPLAFAE
;
A
#
# COMPACT_ATOMS: atom_id res chain seq x y z
N MET A 1 18.53 6.27 0.31
CA MET A 1 17.70 5.16 0.85
C MET A 1 16.24 5.55 0.68
N PHE A 2 15.39 4.64 0.24
CA PHE A 2 13.94 4.84 0.06
C PHE A 2 13.17 3.60 0.54
N ILE A 3 11.84 3.67 0.56
CA ILE A 3 10.98 2.65 1.16
C ILE A 3 10.00 2.17 0.09
N ASP A 4 9.85 0.85 -0.04
CA ASP A 4 8.76 0.23 -0.79
C ASP A 4 7.60 -0.01 0.17
N THR A 5 6.58 0.84 0.10
CA THR A 5 5.49 0.84 1.08
C THR A 5 4.39 -0.20 0.80
N HIS A 6 4.48 -0.93 -0.32
CA HIS A 6 3.52 -1.95 -0.66
C HIS A 6 4.12 -2.99 -1.62
N THR A 7 4.31 -4.23 -1.14
CA THR A 7 4.89 -5.32 -1.93
C THR A 7 4.47 -6.69 -1.38
N HIS A 8 4.14 -7.65 -2.25
CA HIS A 8 3.73 -9.01 -1.88
C HIS A 8 4.89 -10.01 -1.97
N LEU A 9 6.01 -9.71 -1.31
CA LEU A 9 7.20 -10.56 -1.30
C LEU A 9 7.01 -11.89 -0.55
N ASP A 10 5.89 -12.07 0.14
CA ASP A 10 5.44 -13.34 0.73
C ASP A 10 4.94 -14.33 -0.31
N GLY A 11 4.49 -13.85 -1.49
CA GLY A 11 3.85 -14.61 -2.55
C GLY A 11 4.68 -15.79 -3.09
N GLU A 12 3.98 -16.77 -3.66
CA GLU A 12 4.59 -17.97 -4.26
C GLU A 12 5.52 -17.62 -5.44
N GLU A 13 5.27 -16.49 -6.11
CA GLU A 13 6.10 -15.97 -7.19
C GLU A 13 7.54 -15.69 -6.77
N PHE A 14 7.75 -15.45 -5.47
CA PHE A 14 9.07 -15.17 -4.88
C PHE A 14 9.65 -16.35 -4.08
N ALA A 15 8.91 -17.45 -3.94
CA ALA A 15 9.33 -18.56 -3.08
C ALA A 15 10.70 -19.13 -3.43
N ALA A 16 11.04 -19.17 -4.73
CA ALA A 16 12.30 -19.75 -5.21
C ALA A 16 13.52 -18.84 -5.03
N ASP A 17 13.33 -17.49 -5.04
CA ASP A 17 14.44 -16.52 -5.08
C ASP A 17 14.23 -15.29 -4.16
N ARG A 18 13.39 -15.41 -3.14
CA ARG A 18 13.06 -14.29 -2.22
C ARG A 18 14.29 -13.66 -1.59
N ALA A 19 15.28 -14.48 -1.21
CA ALA A 19 16.50 -13.97 -0.59
C ALA A 19 17.30 -13.10 -1.56
N GLU A 20 17.40 -13.50 -2.81
CA GLU A 20 18.05 -12.75 -3.88
C GLU A 20 17.30 -11.47 -4.21
N VAL A 21 15.96 -11.51 -4.24
CA VAL A 21 15.10 -10.33 -4.43
C VAL A 21 15.32 -9.31 -3.31
N MET A 22 15.35 -9.77 -2.05
CA MET A 22 15.64 -8.91 -0.89
C MET A 22 17.06 -8.31 -0.96
N ALA A 23 18.04 -9.09 -1.42
CA ALA A 23 19.42 -8.60 -1.61
C ALA A 23 19.48 -7.51 -2.69
N ARG A 24 18.88 -7.75 -3.85
CA ARG A 24 18.79 -6.75 -4.94
C ARG A 24 18.06 -5.47 -4.50
N ALA A 25 16.99 -5.60 -3.71
CA ALA A 25 16.27 -4.44 -3.17
C ALA A 25 17.18 -3.57 -2.29
N ARG A 26 17.94 -4.20 -1.37
CA ARG A 26 18.91 -3.48 -0.53
C ARG A 26 20.02 -2.83 -1.36
N GLU A 27 20.56 -3.54 -2.34
CA GLU A 27 21.58 -3.02 -3.27
C GLU A 27 21.07 -1.81 -4.08
N ALA A 28 19.78 -1.84 -4.45
CA ALA A 28 19.13 -0.72 -5.13
C ALA A 28 18.85 0.48 -4.20
N GLY A 29 19.08 0.36 -2.88
CA GLY A 29 18.86 1.42 -1.90
C GLY A 29 17.52 1.38 -1.18
N VAL A 30 16.74 0.29 -1.31
CA VAL A 30 15.51 0.08 -0.53
C VAL A 30 15.88 -0.25 0.91
N GLY A 31 15.48 0.60 1.83
CA GLY A 31 15.80 0.46 3.25
C GLY A 31 14.77 -0.30 4.06
N LYS A 32 13.53 -0.33 3.59
CA LYS A 32 12.41 -1.05 4.23
C LYS A 32 11.41 -1.48 3.16
N VAL A 33 10.73 -2.60 3.43
CA VAL A 33 9.61 -3.10 2.61
C VAL A 33 8.41 -3.39 3.51
N PHE A 34 7.21 -3.01 3.07
CA PHE A 34 5.98 -3.22 3.82
C PHE A 34 5.10 -4.24 3.07
N LEU A 35 4.68 -5.27 3.79
CA LEU A 35 4.00 -6.43 3.24
C LEU A 35 2.54 -6.46 3.72
N PRO A 36 1.57 -6.10 2.86
CA PRO A 36 0.16 -6.20 3.18
C PRO A 36 -0.36 -7.63 2.98
N ALA A 37 -1.15 -8.11 3.95
CA ALA A 37 -1.87 -9.36 3.78
C ALA A 37 -3.08 -9.19 2.87
N ILE A 38 -3.49 -10.27 2.21
CA ILE A 38 -4.72 -10.32 1.42
C ILE A 38 -5.76 -11.28 2.03
N ASP A 39 -5.30 -12.26 2.82
CA ASP A 39 -6.10 -13.30 3.46
C ASP A 39 -5.39 -13.86 4.70
N ILE A 40 -5.93 -14.91 5.30
CA ILE A 40 -5.33 -15.58 6.46
C ILE A 40 -4.00 -16.26 6.09
N LYS A 41 -3.93 -16.93 4.94
CA LYS A 41 -2.72 -17.65 4.48
C LYS A 41 -1.57 -16.69 4.27
N SER A 42 -1.81 -15.56 3.61
CA SER A 42 -0.80 -14.52 3.39
C SER A 42 -0.39 -13.85 4.70
N THR A 43 -1.32 -13.66 5.66
CA THR A 43 -0.99 -13.13 6.99
C THR A 43 0.08 -13.98 7.67
N GLU A 44 -0.06 -15.31 7.65
CA GLU A 44 0.92 -16.23 8.21
C GLU A 44 2.26 -16.17 7.47
N ALA A 45 2.21 -16.20 6.13
CA ALA A 45 3.40 -16.12 5.29
C ALA A 45 4.19 -14.81 5.50
N ILE A 46 3.50 -13.67 5.60
CA ILE A 46 4.09 -12.36 5.87
C ILE A 46 4.79 -12.33 7.22
N LEU A 47 4.15 -12.86 8.27
CA LEU A 47 4.77 -12.94 9.59
C LEU A 47 6.06 -13.79 9.56
N ASP A 48 6.07 -14.88 8.78
CA ASP A 48 7.28 -15.69 8.59
C ASP A 48 8.38 -14.92 7.86
N VAL A 49 8.05 -14.18 6.81
CA VAL A 49 9.01 -13.32 6.08
C VAL A 49 9.56 -12.24 6.99
N CYS A 50 8.70 -11.54 7.75
CA CYS A 50 9.13 -10.46 8.64
C CYS A 50 10.05 -10.97 9.77
N ARG A 51 9.83 -12.19 10.27
CA ARG A 51 10.76 -12.82 11.24
C ARG A 51 12.13 -13.13 10.65
N GLN A 52 12.21 -13.44 9.34
CA GLN A 52 13.48 -13.68 8.65
C GLN A 52 14.24 -12.40 8.32
N TYR A 53 13.53 -11.26 8.18
CA TYR A 53 14.11 -9.97 7.81
C TYR A 53 13.76 -8.87 8.83
N PRO A 54 14.13 -9.04 10.12
CA PRO A 54 13.79 -8.09 11.19
C PRO A 54 14.41 -6.71 10.90
N GLY A 55 13.62 -5.65 11.17
CA GLY A 55 14.03 -4.26 10.92
C GLY A 55 14.03 -3.85 9.45
N TYR A 56 13.73 -4.77 8.53
CA TYR A 56 13.67 -4.52 7.08
C TYR A 56 12.27 -4.76 6.50
N ALA A 57 11.64 -5.90 6.79
CA ALA A 57 10.28 -6.23 6.37
C ALA A 57 9.29 -6.02 7.51
N TYR A 58 8.15 -5.41 7.21
CA TYR A 58 7.13 -5.05 8.19
C TYR A 58 5.74 -5.52 7.74
N PRO A 59 4.97 -6.19 8.63
CA PRO A 59 3.70 -6.79 8.27
C PRO A 59 2.53 -5.81 8.38
N MET A 60 1.54 -5.98 7.53
CA MET A 60 0.19 -5.43 7.67
C MET A 60 -0.82 -6.57 7.67
N VAL A 61 -2.01 -6.36 8.22
CA VAL A 61 -3.07 -7.37 8.30
C VAL A 61 -4.38 -6.82 7.76
N GLY A 62 -4.99 -7.54 6.82
CA GLY A 62 -6.27 -7.17 6.22
C GLY A 62 -6.78 -8.22 5.25
N LEU A 63 -8.10 -8.24 5.06
CA LEU A 63 -8.77 -9.03 4.04
C LEU A 63 -8.97 -8.17 2.81
N HIS A 64 -8.28 -8.54 1.73
CA HIS A 64 -8.38 -7.85 0.43
C HIS A 64 -9.80 -7.97 -0.14
N PRO A 65 -10.32 -6.94 -0.81
CA PRO A 65 -11.68 -6.99 -1.35
C PRO A 65 -11.93 -8.13 -2.34
N GLU A 66 -10.92 -8.53 -3.12
CA GLU A 66 -11.03 -9.67 -4.04
C GLU A 66 -11.14 -11.02 -3.32
N GLU A 67 -10.80 -11.10 -2.04
CA GLU A 67 -10.93 -12.30 -1.20
C GLU A 67 -12.23 -12.33 -0.36
N VAL A 68 -13.03 -11.27 -0.43
CA VAL A 68 -14.33 -11.21 0.27
C VAL A 68 -15.33 -12.16 -0.39
N ARG A 69 -15.90 -13.05 0.42
CA ARG A 69 -16.94 -14.02 0.04
C ARG A 69 -18.08 -13.99 1.07
N ALA A 70 -19.06 -14.86 0.93
CA ALA A 70 -20.20 -14.95 1.85
C ALA A 70 -19.82 -15.17 3.32
N ASP A 71 -18.67 -15.80 3.58
CA ASP A 71 -18.13 -16.13 4.91
C ASP A 71 -17.16 -15.05 5.46
N TRP A 72 -17.13 -13.87 4.88
CA TRP A 72 -16.17 -12.82 5.25
C TRP A 72 -16.17 -12.47 6.74
N ARG A 73 -17.32 -12.61 7.43
CA ARG A 73 -17.41 -12.30 8.86
C ARG A 73 -16.60 -13.28 9.70
N GLU A 74 -16.70 -14.56 9.38
CA GLU A 74 -15.94 -15.62 10.01
C GLU A 74 -14.44 -15.48 9.75
N VAL A 75 -14.08 -15.11 8.51
CA VAL A 75 -12.70 -14.83 8.11
C VAL A 75 -12.15 -13.63 8.91
N LEU A 76 -12.88 -12.53 9.01
CA LEU A 76 -12.44 -11.36 9.79
C LEU A 76 -12.33 -11.66 11.29
N VAL A 77 -13.22 -12.48 11.86
CA VAL A 77 -13.08 -12.92 13.26
C VAL A 77 -11.76 -13.67 13.48
N GLN A 78 -11.36 -14.54 12.54
CA GLN A 78 -10.08 -15.24 12.60
C GLN A 78 -8.91 -14.28 12.40
N MET A 79 -8.96 -13.39 11.40
CA MET A 79 -7.89 -12.42 11.13
C MET A 79 -7.68 -11.44 12.28
N LYS A 80 -8.74 -11.00 12.96
CA LYS A 80 -8.63 -10.12 14.14
C LYS A 80 -7.82 -10.75 15.26
N GLN A 81 -7.75 -12.07 15.36
CA GLN A 81 -6.94 -12.77 16.36
C GLN A 81 -5.42 -12.58 16.16
N TYR A 82 -4.99 -12.19 14.95
CA TYR A 82 -3.59 -11.84 14.67
C TYR A 82 -3.22 -10.44 15.16
N LEU A 83 -4.18 -9.54 15.43
CA LEU A 83 -3.95 -8.19 15.94
C LEU A 83 -3.50 -8.19 17.42
N LYS A 84 -2.36 -8.83 17.64
CA LYS A 84 -1.69 -8.91 18.93
C LYS A 84 -0.39 -8.14 18.90
N PRO A 85 0.04 -7.48 19.99
CA PRO A 85 1.27 -6.69 20.04
C PRO A 85 2.52 -7.45 19.56
N GLU A 86 2.62 -8.74 19.85
CA GLU A 86 3.76 -9.58 19.48
C GLU A 86 3.93 -9.79 17.96
N ASN A 87 2.91 -9.54 17.16
CA ASN A 87 2.99 -9.64 15.71
C ASN A 87 3.48 -8.36 15.03
N HIS A 88 3.59 -7.27 15.78
CA HIS A 88 4.17 -6.00 15.33
C HIS A 88 3.61 -5.46 14.00
N PHE A 89 2.31 -5.62 13.75
CA PHE A 89 1.68 -5.04 12.58
C PHE A 89 1.80 -3.52 12.58
N ILE A 90 2.13 -2.96 11.43
CA ILE A 90 2.31 -1.51 11.24
C ILE A 90 1.08 -0.84 10.64
N ALA A 91 0.14 -1.59 10.08
CA ALA A 91 -1.08 -1.08 9.44
C ALA A 91 -2.17 -2.16 9.36
N ILE A 92 -3.41 -1.71 9.12
CA ILE A 92 -4.52 -2.54 8.67
C ILE A 92 -4.54 -2.47 7.14
N GLY A 93 -4.24 -3.58 6.48
CA GLY A 93 -4.15 -3.64 5.01
C GLY A 93 -3.59 -5.00 4.50
N GLU A 94 -3.96 -5.31 3.29
CA GLU A 94 -4.63 -4.51 2.28
C GLU A 94 -6.15 -4.64 2.43
N VAL A 95 -6.85 -3.52 2.44
CA VAL A 95 -8.30 -3.47 2.65
C VAL A 95 -8.95 -2.49 1.68
N GLY A 96 -10.23 -2.59 1.43
CA GLY A 96 -10.91 -1.62 0.57
C GLY A 96 -11.97 -2.22 -0.34
N LEU A 97 -12.06 -1.69 -1.57
CA LEU A 97 -13.08 -2.07 -2.54
C LEU A 97 -12.49 -2.35 -3.92
N ASP A 98 -12.91 -3.45 -4.55
CA ASP A 98 -12.64 -3.76 -5.95
C ASP A 98 -13.92 -4.19 -6.66
N TYR A 99 -14.44 -3.31 -7.53
CA TYR A 99 -15.64 -3.56 -8.33
C TYR A 99 -15.31 -3.79 -9.81
N TYR A 100 -14.03 -3.99 -10.13
CA TYR A 100 -13.60 -4.17 -11.51
C TYR A 100 -13.88 -5.58 -12.03
N TRP A 101 -13.52 -6.60 -11.24
CA TRP A 101 -13.66 -7.99 -11.65
C TRP A 101 -15.06 -8.54 -11.45
N SER A 102 -15.70 -8.19 -10.32
CA SER A 102 -17.03 -8.66 -9.97
C SER A 102 -17.72 -7.72 -9.00
N ARG A 103 -19.04 -7.62 -9.10
CA ARG A 103 -19.90 -6.94 -8.13
C ARG A 103 -20.77 -7.93 -7.33
N GLU A 104 -20.49 -9.21 -7.43
CA GLU A 104 -21.26 -10.26 -6.75
C GLU A 104 -21.30 -10.06 -5.24
N PHE A 105 -20.17 -9.65 -4.63
CA PHE A 105 -20.02 -9.40 -3.19
C PHE A 105 -19.83 -7.90 -2.88
N GLU A 106 -20.48 -7.01 -3.64
CA GLU A 106 -20.31 -5.56 -3.49
C GLU A 106 -20.66 -5.05 -2.09
N GLN A 107 -21.78 -5.52 -1.53
CA GLN A 107 -22.21 -5.14 -0.18
C GLN A 107 -21.32 -5.77 0.89
N GLU A 108 -20.93 -7.01 0.70
CA GLU A 108 -20.01 -7.71 1.60
C GLU A 108 -18.63 -7.06 1.63
N GLN A 109 -18.12 -6.61 0.49
CA GLN A 109 -16.87 -5.84 0.44
C GLN A 109 -17.00 -4.54 1.24
N LEU A 110 -18.10 -3.81 1.08
CA LEU A 110 -18.34 -2.56 1.80
C LEU A 110 -18.42 -2.79 3.31
N ASP A 111 -19.16 -3.82 3.75
CA ASP A 111 -19.31 -4.19 5.15
C ASP A 111 -17.99 -4.68 5.76
N ALA A 112 -17.24 -5.50 5.02
CA ALA A 112 -15.92 -6.01 5.44
C ALA A 112 -14.88 -4.87 5.52
N PHE A 113 -14.93 -3.93 4.59
CA PHE A 113 -14.07 -2.74 4.64
C PHE A 113 -14.42 -1.88 5.84
N GLU A 114 -15.71 -1.63 6.11
CA GLU A 114 -16.11 -0.87 7.29
C GLU A 114 -15.67 -1.50 8.61
N GLU A 115 -15.76 -2.84 8.73
CA GLU A 115 -15.28 -3.54 9.92
C GLU A 115 -13.77 -3.34 10.11
N GLN A 116 -12.99 -3.37 9.04
CA GLN A 116 -11.55 -3.17 9.10
C GLN A 116 -11.16 -1.68 9.31
N VAL A 117 -11.98 -0.74 8.86
CA VAL A 117 -11.87 0.68 9.24
C VAL A 117 -12.04 0.85 10.75
N LYS A 118 -12.99 0.14 11.38
CA LYS A 118 -13.15 0.13 12.84
C LYS A 118 -11.92 -0.44 13.54
N TRP A 119 -11.30 -1.48 13.00
CA TRP A 119 -10.03 -1.98 13.54
C TRP A 119 -8.93 -0.90 13.54
N SER A 120 -8.82 -0.14 12.45
CA SER A 120 -7.86 0.97 12.38
C SER A 120 -8.11 2.02 13.47
N VAL A 121 -9.38 2.38 13.71
CA VAL A 121 -9.77 3.31 14.78
C VAL A 121 -9.42 2.73 16.16
N GLU A 122 -9.78 1.46 16.43
CA GLU A 122 -9.55 0.78 17.70
C GLU A 122 -8.04 0.64 18.02
N THR A 123 -7.25 0.22 17.05
CA THR A 123 -5.82 -0.10 17.22
C THR A 123 -4.91 1.09 17.02
N ARG A 124 -5.42 2.18 16.43
CA ARG A 124 -4.64 3.33 15.97
C ARG A 124 -3.62 2.99 14.88
N LEU A 125 -3.77 1.87 14.20
CA LEU A 125 -2.96 1.50 13.04
C LEU A 125 -3.51 2.17 11.77
N PRO A 126 -2.66 2.76 10.92
CA PRO A 126 -3.10 3.38 9.66
C PRO A 126 -3.69 2.34 8.70
N LEU A 127 -4.44 2.82 7.72
CA LEU A 127 -5.00 1.99 6.66
C LEU A 127 -4.07 1.92 5.44
N MET A 128 -3.94 0.74 4.82
CA MET A 128 -3.44 0.55 3.47
C MET A 128 -4.63 0.17 2.58
N ILE A 129 -5.08 1.11 1.75
CA ILE A 129 -6.37 1.00 1.06
C ILE A 129 -6.19 0.69 -0.42
N HIS A 130 -6.77 -0.43 -0.84
CA HIS A 130 -7.04 -0.77 -2.23
C HIS A 130 -8.36 -0.14 -2.69
N CYS A 131 -8.36 0.49 -3.85
CA CYS A 131 -9.60 0.97 -4.44
C CYS A 131 -9.60 0.87 -5.96
N ARG A 132 -10.49 0.05 -6.50
CA ARG A 132 -10.68 -0.06 -7.94
C ARG A 132 -12.16 -0.01 -8.29
N LYS A 133 -12.59 1.05 -9.01
CA LYS A 133 -13.99 1.28 -9.40
C LYS A 133 -14.99 1.49 -8.24
N GLY A 134 -14.49 1.78 -7.02
CA GLY A 134 -15.30 1.97 -5.80
C GLY A 134 -14.97 3.25 -5.03
N GLN A 135 -14.37 4.28 -5.66
CA GLN A 135 -13.92 5.47 -4.94
C GLN A 135 -15.05 6.22 -4.25
N ASN A 136 -16.20 6.39 -4.88
CA ASN A 136 -17.33 7.09 -4.28
C ASN A 136 -17.80 6.42 -2.99
N GLU A 137 -17.98 5.11 -3.02
CA GLU A 137 -18.43 4.31 -1.88
C GLU A 137 -17.36 4.32 -0.77
N MET A 138 -16.10 4.15 -1.14
CA MET A 138 -14.97 4.24 -0.22
C MET A 138 -14.90 5.61 0.49
N VAL A 139 -14.97 6.70 -0.26
CA VAL A 139 -14.93 8.07 0.28
C VAL A 139 -16.11 8.34 1.20
N GLN A 140 -17.33 7.94 0.81
CA GLN A 140 -18.52 8.09 1.66
C GLN A 140 -18.38 7.32 2.98
N LEU A 141 -17.84 6.11 2.94
CA LEU A 141 -17.58 5.33 4.14
C LEU A 141 -16.53 6.00 5.02
N LEU A 142 -15.37 6.34 4.48
CA LEU A 142 -14.28 6.96 5.24
C LEU A 142 -14.66 8.31 5.85
N ARG A 143 -15.54 9.11 5.21
CA ARG A 143 -16.04 10.39 5.75
C ARG A 143 -16.72 10.21 7.10
N ARG A 144 -17.37 9.07 7.36
CA ARG A 144 -18.01 8.76 8.65
C ARG A 144 -17.01 8.62 9.80
N TYR A 145 -15.77 8.23 9.48
CA TYR A 145 -14.70 7.97 10.43
C TYR A 145 -13.55 8.99 10.35
N LYS A 146 -13.68 10.04 9.54
CA LYS A 146 -12.59 10.96 9.18
C LYS A 146 -11.84 11.51 10.39
N ASN A 147 -12.54 11.84 11.48
CA ASN A 147 -11.94 12.45 12.66
C ASN A 147 -11.21 11.42 13.55
N ASP A 148 -11.60 10.16 13.48
CA ASP A 148 -11.11 9.08 14.35
C ASP A 148 -9.97 8.29 13.72
N LEU A 149 -9.88 8.28 12.38
CA LEU A 149 -8.85 7.56 11.64
C LEU A 149 -7.46 8.14 11.91
N PRO A 150 -6.45 7.28 12.19
CA PRO A 150 -5.07 7.72 12.39
C PRO A 150 -4.41 8.22 11.10
N GLY A 151 -4.89 7.80 9.95
CA GLY A 151 -4.36 8.09 8.62
C GLY A 151 -4.22 6.83 7.77
N GLY A 152 -3.56 6.96 6.62
CA GLY A 152 -3.35 5.80 5.74
C GLY A 152 -2.79 6.16 4.38
N VAL A 153 -2.79 5.17 3.51
CA VAL A 153 -2.36 5.26 2.12
C VAL A 153 -3.52 4.81 1.22
N PHE A 154 -3.87 5.61 0.24
CA PHE A 154 -4.60 5.16 -0.93
C PHE A 154 -3.56 4.58 -1.90
N HIS A 155 -3.37 3.26 -1.84
CA HIS A 155 -2.33 2.58 -2.59
C HIS A 155 -2.67 2.51 -4.08
N CYS A 156 -1.66 2.40 -4.91
CA CYS A 156 -1.76 2.24 -6.37
C CYS A 156 -2.66 3.30 -7.04
N PHE A 157 -2.52 4.57 -6.63
CA PHE A 157 -3.32 5.64 -7.20
C PHE A 157 -3.02 5.80 -8.69
N THR A 158 -4.08 5.76 -9.50
CA THR A 158 -4.04 5.91 -10.97
C THR A 158 -5.10 6.86 -11.51
N GLY A 159 -5.71 7.65 -10.61
CA GLY A 159 -6.81 8.57 -10.93
C GLY A 159 -6.38 9.88 -11.59
N ASN A 160 -7.36 10.75 -11.80
CA ASN A 160 -7.20 12.10 -12.33
C ASN A 160 -7.07 13.14 -11.21
N GLU A 161 -6.96 14.44 -11.57
CA GLU A 161 -6.84 15.56 -10.63
C GLU A 161 -7.99 15.62 -9.63
N HIS A 162 -9.22 15.48 -10.11
CA HIS A 162 -10.42 15.55 -9.26
C HIS A 162 -10.45 14.40 -8.23
N GLU A 163 -10.11 13.18 -8.66
CA GLU A 163 -10.02 12.03 -7.78
C GLU A 163 -8.91 12.21 -6.74
N ALA A 164 -7.75 12.76 -7.14
CA ALA A 164 -6.66 13.08 -6.21
C ALA A 164 -7.09 14.15 -5.17
N GLU A 165 -7.70 15.25 -5.63
CA GLU A 165 -8.17 16.33 -4.75
C GLU A 165 -9.23 15.83 -3.73
N GLU A 166 -10.12 14.92 -4.15
CA GLU A 166 -11.11 14.32 -3.25
C GLU A 166 -10.43 13.47 -2.15
N LEU A 167 -9.45 12.64 -2.52
CA LEU A 167 -8.71 11.81 -1.57
C LEU A 167 -7.84 12.65 -0.63
N LEU A 168 -7.26 13.74 -1.12
CA LEU A 168 -6.44 14.66 -0.31
C LEU A 168 -7.24 15.48 0.71
N GLN A 169 -8.59 15.48 0.67
CA GLN A 169 -9.43 16.01 1.75
C GLN A 169 -9.30 15.21 3.06
N PHE A 170 -8.72 14.02 3.03
CA PHE A 170 -8.31 13.27 4.20
C PHE A 170 -6.88 13.66 4.58
N ASP A 171 -6.71 14.67 5.42
CA ASP A 171 -5.43 15.32 5.73
C ASP A 171 -4.32 14.36 6.22
N ARG A 172 -4.72 13.27 6.87
CA ARG A 172 -3.80 12.26 7.42
C ARG A 172 -3.50 11.12 6.44
N PHE A 173 -3.99 11.20 5.19
CA PHE A 173 -3.75 10.20 4.16
C PHE A 173 -2.79 10.69 3.10
N VAL A 174 -2.14 9.77 2.44
CA VAL A 174 -1.23 10.01 1.31
C VAL A 174 -1.58 9.09 0.14
N LEU A 175 -1.05 9.38 -1.04
CA LEU A 175 -1.22 8.54 -2.22
C LEU A 175 0.00 7.62 -2.39
N GLY A 176 -0.24 6.34 -2.61
CA GLY A 176 0.77 5.37 -3.01
C GLY A 176 0.96 5.39 -4.52
N ILE A 177 2.18 5.66 -4.96
CA ILE A 177 2.51 5.78 -6.38
C ILE A 177 3.47 4.67 -6.78
N GLY A 178 3.02 3.85 -7.73
CA GLY A 178 3.73 2.68 -8.23
C GLY A 178 4.13 2.76 -9.71
N GLY A 179 4.44 1.60 -10.29
CA GLY A 179 4.98 1.45 -11.64
C GLY A 179 4.16 2.10 -12.75
N VAL A 180 2.85 2.24 -12.58
CA VAL A 180 1.94 2.87 -13.56
C VAL A 180 2.36 4.31 -13.91
N LEU A 181 2.99 5.03 -12.98
CA LEU A 181 3.55 6.36 -13.24
C LEU A 181 4.49 6.39 -14.45
N THR A 182 5.21 5.30 -14.69
CA THR A 182 6.22 5.19 -15.75
C THR A 182 5.66 4.78 -17.12
N PHE A 183 4.37 4.40 -17.19
CA PHE A 183 3.78 3.86 -18.40
C PHE A 183 3.57 4.96 -19.46
N LYS A 184 3.83 4.62 -20.72
CA LYS A 184 3.74 5.58 -21.86
C LYS A 184 2.38 6.31 -21.97
N LYS A 185 1.29 5.67 -21.54
CA LYS A 185 -0.07 6.23 -21.60
C LYS A 185 -0.56 6.75 -20.25
N SER A 186 0.31 6.80 -19.23
CA SER A 186 -0.06 7.31 -17.92
C SER A 186 -0.17 8.84 -17.96
N HIS A 187 -1.22 9.37 -17.36
CA HIS A 187 -1.41 10.80 -17.15
C HIS A 187 -0.87 11.27 -15.79
N LEU A 188 -0.42 10.34 -14.94
CA LEU A 188 0.10 10.66 -13.60
C LEU A 188 1.26 11.67 -13.61
N PRO A 189 2.19 11.68 -14.59
CA PRO A 189 3.26 12.68 -14.62
C PRO A 189 2.78 14.13 -14.73
N GLU A 190 1.58 14.34 -15.30
CA GLU A 190 0.94 15.65 -15.39
C GLU A 190 0.01 15.91 -14.19
N VAL A 191 -0.77 14.90 -13.79
CA VAL A 191 -1.76 14.99 -12.70
C VAL A 191 -1.09 15.27 -11.35
N LEU A 192 -0.07 14.48 -10.99
CA LEU A 192 0.51 14.55 -9.66
C LEU A 192 1.09 15.94 -9.34
N PRO A 193 2.00 16.52 -10.14
CA PRO A 193 2.55 17.84 -9.80
C PRO A 193 1.54 18.98 -9.88
N ALA A 194 0.40 18.79 -10.55
CA ALA A 194 -0.63 19.79 -10.65
C ALA A 194 -1.43 19.96 -9.35
N VAL A 195 -1.72 18.87 -8.62
CA VAL A 195 -2.67 18.90 -7.49
C VAL A 195 -2.18 18.16 -6.24
N VAL A 196 -1.11 17.37 -6.31
CA VAL A 196 -0.61 16.57 -5.18
C VAL A 196 0.70 17.14 -4.66
N PRO A 197 0.79 17.65 -3.43
CA PRO A 197 2.06 17.99 -2.80
C PRO A 197 2.95 16.76 -2.65
N LEU A 198 4.26 16.89 -2.89
CA LEU A 198 5.20 15.77 -2.87
C LEU A 198 5.27 15.07 -1.50
N ASP A 199 5.06 15.79 -0.42
CA ASP A 199 4.99 15.26 0.96
C ASP A 199 3.67 14.50 1.26
N ARG A 200 2.76 14.43 0.29
CA ARG A 200 1.53 13.63 0.33
C ARG A 200 1.63 12.36 -0.55
N ILE A 201 2.85 11.97 -0.90
CA ILE A 201 3.16 10.78 -1.70
C ILE A 201 4.04 9.82 -0.92
N VAL A 202 3.77 8.52 -1.05
CA VAL A 202 4.69 7.41 -0.78
C VAL A 202 4.91 6.64 -2.07
N ILE A 203 6.06 5.96 -2.20
CA ILE A 203 6.37 5.14 -3.37
C ILE A 203 6.26 3.66 -3.03
N GLU A 204 5.85 2.89 -4.02
CA GLU A 204 5.60 1.46 -3.88
C GLU A 204 5.86 0.71 -5.18
N THR A 205 5.92 -0.62 -5.11
CA THR A 205 6.02 -1.46 -6.30
C THR A 205 4.73 -2.18 -6.63
N ASP A 206 3.97 -2.61 -5.63
CA ASP A 206 2.88 -3.57 -5.77
C ASP A 206 3.38 -4.87 -6.44
N SER A 207 4.65 -5.24 -6.18
CA SER A 207 5.25 -6.41 -6.80
C SER A 207 4.61 -7.72 -6.29
N PRO A 208 4.40 -8.70 -7.14
CA PRO A 208 5.02 -8.94 -8.46
C PRO A 208 4.36 -8.23 -9.66
N TYR A 209 3.34 -7.40 -9.42
CA TYR A 209 2.52 -6.78 -10.47
C TYR A 209 3.11 -5.46 -10.98
N MET A 210 2.61 -4.96 -12.10
CA MET A 210 2.80 -3.61 -12.64
C MET A 210 4.26 -3.12 -12.71
N ALA A 211 5.19 -4.00 -13.14
CA ALA A 211 6.59 -3.62 -13.32
C ALA A 211 6.74 -2.29 -14.08
N PRO A 212 7.56 -1.34 -13.57
CA PRO A 212 7.78 -0.04 -14.20
C PRO A 212 8.57 -0.16 -15.52
N VAL A 213 8.57 0.88 -16.33
CA VAL A 213 9.56 1.04 -17.41
C VAL A 213 10.92 1.30 -16.76
N PRO A 214 12.03 0.61 -17.20
CA PRO A 214 12.15 -0.22 -18.41
C PRO A 214 11.84 -1.71 -18.20
N MET A 215 11.34 -2.12 -17.05
CA MET A 215 11.18 -3.53 -16.68
C MET A 215 9.83 -4.15 -17.09
N ARG A 216 9.06 -3.48 -17.96
CA ARG A 216 7.77 -3.98 -18.46
C ARG A 216 7.87 -5.41 -19.02
N GLY A 217 6.86 -6.25 -18.67
CA GLY A 217 6.81 -7.65 -19.09
C GLY A 217 7.64 -8.60 -18.25
N GLN A 218 8.36 -8.11 -17.25
CA GLN A 218 9.05 -8.92 -16.24
C GLN A 218 8.23 -8.97 -14.95
N ARG A 219 8.51 -9.93 -14.07
CA ARG A 219 8.02 -9.93 -12.69
C ARG A 219 8.58 -8.69 -11.99
N ASN A 220 7.70 -7.88 -11.40
CA ASN A 220 8.11 -6.71 -10.61
C ASN A 220 8.79 -7.16 -9.32
N GLU A 221 9.67 -6.33 -8.77
CA GLU A 221 10.33 -6.55 -7.48
C GLU A 221 10.66 -5.20 -6.82
N SER A 222 10.84 -5.18 -5.50
CA SER A 222 11.09 -3.96 -4.72
C SER A 222 12.30 -3.15 -5.21
N ALA A 223 13.32 -3.78 -5.80
CA ALA A 223 14.45 -3.08 -6.41
C ALA A 223 14.05 -2.08 -7.51
N TYR A 224 12.88 -2.28 -8.13
CA TYR A 224 12.41 -1.44 -9.23
C TYR A 224 11.66 -0.18 -8.78
N VAL A 225 11.39 -0.01 -7.49
CA VAL A 225 10.80 1.24 -6.96
C VAL A 225 11.68 2.47 -7.25
N LYS A 226 12.98 2.28 -7.46
CA LYS A 226 13.88 3.35 -7.92
C LYS A 226 13.45 4.01 -9.23
N PHE A 227 12.84 3.27 -10.16
CA PHE A 227 12.34 3.84 -11.41
C PHE A 227 11.09 4.70 -11.20
N VAL A 228 10.27 4.35 -10.19
CA VAL A 228 9.14 5.18 -9.76
C VAL A 228 9.64 6.49 -9.16
N LEU A 229 10.65 6.42 -8.26
CA LEU A 229 11.29 7.57 -7.65
C LEU A 229 11.87 8.52 -8.71
N GLN A 230 12.65 8.01 -9.65
CA GLN A 230 13.25 8.78 -10.74
C GLN A 230 12.17 9.46 -11.60
N ARG A 231 11.10 8.74 -11.92
CA ARG A 231 9.99 9.32 -12.71
C ARG A 231 9.22 10.41 -11.96
N LEU A 232 9.08 10.28 -10.62
CA LEU A 232 8.55 11.37 -9.79
C LEU A 232 9.46 12.60 -9.81
N ALA A 233 10.76 12.40 -9.67
CA ALA A 233 11.73 13.49 -9.71
C ALA A 233 11.65 14.28 -11.02
N GLU A 234 11.57 13.59 -12.15
CA GLU A 234 11.34 14.19 -13.46
C GLU A 234 10.01 14.96 -13.51
N ALA A 235 8.91 14.36 -13.05
CA ALA A 235 7.58 14.95 -13.11
C ALA A 235 7.47 16.23 -12.26
N TYR A 236 8.09 16.24 -11.08
CA TYR A 236 8.09 17.39 -10.17
C TYR A 236 9.21 18.39 -10.46
N GLY A 237 10.15 18.07 -11.34
CA GLY A 237 11.30 18.94 -11.64
C GLY A 237 12.25 19.12 -10.46
N VAL A 238 12.43 18.07 -9.65
CA VAL A 238 13.31 18.06 -8.45
C VAL A 238 14.33 16.93 -8.54
N SER A 239 15.27 16.85 -7.60
CA SER A 239 16.25 15.77 -7.55
C SER A 239 15.65 14.48 -6.98
N ASP A 240 16.28 13.33 -7.31
CA ASP A 240 15.96 12.02 -6.73
C ASP A 240 16.03 12.05 -5.19
N ASP A 241 17.03 12.75 -4.64
CA ASP A 241 17.20 12.90 -3.19
C ASP A 241 16.04 13.67 -2.55
N ALA A 242 15.52 14.71 -3.21
CA ALA A 242 14.37 15.47 -2.72
C ALA A 242 13.10 14.62 -2.69
N VAL A 243 12.89 13.77 -3.71
CA VAL A 243 11.78 12.80 -3.72
C VAL A 243 11.96 11.77 -2.62
N ALA A 244 13.14 11.18 -2.47
CA ALA A 244 13.44 10.21 -1.43
C ALA A 244 13.20 10.79 -0.03
N GLU A 245 13.64 12.02 0.23
CA GLU A 245 13.43 12.70 1.51
C GLU A 245 11.93 12.91 1.79
N ALA A 246 11.18 13.47 0.84
CA ALA A 246 9.76 13.77 1.00
C ALA A 246 8.92 12.49 1.20
N THR A 247 9.14 11.45 0.36
CA THR A 247 8.38 10.21 0.44
C THR A 247 8.73 9.37 1.67
N ASN A 248 10.00 9.38 2.11
CA ASN A 248 10.42 8.76 3.37
C ASN A 248 9.81 9.47 4.59
N ALA A 249 9.76 10.80 4.58
CA ALA A 249 9.12 11.58 5.64
C ALA A 249 7.61 11.27 5.70
N ALA A 250 6.95 11.17 4.55
CA ALA A 250 5.55 10.75 4.46
C ALA A 250 5.36 9.32 5.02
N ALA A 251 6.18 8.35 4.60
CA ALA A 251 6.11 6.98 5.11
C ALA A 251 6.32 6.92 6.64
N LYS A 252 7.30 7.66 7.17
CA LYS A 252 7.54 7.73 8.62
C LYS A 252 6.37 8.35 9.39
N ARG A 253 5.72 9.36 8.81
CA ARG A 253 4.52 9.99 9.40
C ARG A 253 3.33 9.04 9.46
N ILE A 254 3.11 8.25 8.38
CA ILE A 254 1.97 7.33 8.28
C ILE A 254 2.22 6.05 9.09
N PHE A 255 3.43 5.49 9.05
CA PHE A 255 3.78 4.20 9.65
C PHE A 255 4.83 4.34 10.77
N PRO A 256 4.56 5.09 11.85
CA PRO A 256 5.57 5.38 12.86
C PRO A 256 6.15 4.12 13.52
N LEU A 257 5.38 3.03 13.62
CA LEU A 257 5.84 1.76 14.21
C LEU A 257 6.95 1.08 13.38
N ALA A 258 7.02 1.32 12.08
CA ALA A 258 8.11 0.81 11.25
C ALA A 258 9.46 1.54 11.50
N PHE A 259 9.46 2.60 12.27
CA PHE A 259 10.63 3.46 12.57
C PHE A 259 10.87 3.62 14.08
N ALA A 260 10.08 2.95 14.92
CA ALA A 260 10.36 2.84 16.35
C ALA A 260 11.62 1.97 16.53
N GLU A 261 12.58 2.44 17.35
CA GLU A 261 13.78 1.71 17.73
C GLU A 261 13.48 0.61 18.74
#